data_30af9017181bdf48f84b2994ad703f0e
#
_entry.id   30af9017181bdf48f84b2994ad703f0e
#
_cell.length_a   1.000
_cell.length_b   1.000
_cell.length_c   1.000
_cell.angle_alpha   90.00
_cell.angle_beta   90.00
_cell.angle_gamma   90.00
#
_symmetry.space_group_name_H-M   'P 1'
#
loop_
_entity.id
_entity.type
_entity.pdbx_description
1 polymer ?
#
loop_
_entity_poly.entity_id
_entity_poly.type
_entity_poly.pdbx_seq_one_letter_code
_entity_poly.pdbx_strand_id
1 'polypeptide(L)'
;MNQPAGPLSGLRVIEFSGIGPGPHVAMLLADLGAEVVRIDRPGAAATNPVVERARHRIGLDLKSEEGKAFCRAAVAKADVLIEGFRPGVMERLGLGPDELLSLNPRLIYARMTGWGQDGPLAHAAGHDINYIAITGALSAVGKAGETATPPQNLVGDFGGGSMYCAFGILAALYERERSGKGQVVDAAIVDGATSLMSFFFGVRGRPFITTERGRGMLGGAAHFYRCFTCADGKEISLGAIEPQFYAEMLAKAGAPSELAQGQMNPANWDDYAAKLAALFLTKTQAEWCALLEGSDACFAPVLALDEAREHPHMKARGAYVEHEGEWHTAPAPRFSRTPGAVRSSADDGADVVARWKAQAQAAS
;
A
#
# COMPACT_ATOMS: atom_id res chain seq x y z
N MET A 1 31.82 -6.77 1.68
CA MET A 1 30.83 -7.42 2.57
C MET A 1 29.56 -7.51 1.75
N ASN A 2 29.06 -8.73 1.49
CA ASN A 2 27.77 -8.88 0.79
C ASN A 2 26.69 -8.14 1.59
N GLN A 3 26.01 -7.19 0.97
CA GLN A 3 24.83 -6.59 1.56
C GLN A 3 23.84 -7.72 1.92
N PRO A 4 23.17 -7.65 3.08
CA PRO A 4 22.21 -8.69 3.44
C PRO A 4 21.17 -8.79 2.32
N ALA A 5 21.13 -9.94 1.67
CA ALA A 5 20.10 -10.24 0.70
C ALA A 5 18.79 -10.39 1.47
N GLY A 6 17.75 -9.61 1.12
CA GLY A 6 16.45 -9.67 1.76
C GLY A 6 15.82 -11.08 1.73
N PRO A 7 14.66 -11.28 2.38
CA PRO A 7 14.04 -12.62 2.51
C PRO A 7 13.61 -13.23 1.18
N LEU A 8 13.52 -12.44 0.11
CA LEU A 8 13.18 -12.87 -1.26
C LEU A 8 14.40 -12.96 -2.19
N SER A 9 15.61 -13.02 -1.61
CA SER A 9 16.84 -13.20 -2.40
C SER A 9 16.77 -14.48 -3.23
N GLY A 10 17.07 -14.36 -4.54
CA GLY A 10 16.96 -15.45 -5.51
C GLY A 10 15.60 -15.58 -6.19
N LEU A 11 14.57 -14.85 -5.73
CA LEU A 11 13.28 -14.76 -6.40
C LEU A 11 13.41 -13.93 -7.69
N ARG A 12 12.95 -14.47 -8.81
CA ARG A 12 13.00 -13.87 -10.15
C ARG A 12 11.62 -13.41 -10.58
N VAL A 13 11.48 -12.11 -10.82
CA VAL A 13 10.20 -11.48 -11.13
C VAL A 13 10.25 -10.81 -12.49
N ILE A 14 9.25 -11.06 -13.32
CA ILE A 14 8.96 -10.28 -14.53
C ILE A 14 7.81 -9.33 -14.22
N GLU A 15 8.03 -8.04 -14.41
CA GLU A 15 7.00 -7.00 -14.32
C GLU A 15 6.70 -6.47 -15.71
N PHE A 16 5.46 -6.55 -16.17
CA PHE A 16 5.01 -5.78 -17.33
C PHE A 16 4.64 -4.37 -16.87
N SER A 17 5.17 -3.36 -17.55
CA SER A 17 5.01 -1.97 -17.17
C SER A 17 3.53 -1.56 -17.06
N GLY A 18 3.21 -0.85 -16.00
CA GLY A 18 1.89 -0.33 -15.68
C GLY A 18 1.98 0.91 -14.81
N ILE A 19 0.85 1.32 -14.26
CA ILE A 19 0.72 2.43 -13.31
C ILE A 19 0.10 1.94 -12.01
N GLY A 20 0.24 2.73 -10.93
CA GLY A 20 -0.43 2.47 -9.66
C GLY A 20 0.09 1.22 -8.92
N PRO A 21 -0.80 0.24 -8.64
CA PRO A 21 -0.51 -0.87 -7.73
C PRO A 21 0.54 -1.86 -8.24
N GLY A 22 0.59 -2.14 -9.54
CA GLY A 22 1.55 -3.10 -10.12
C GLY A 22 3.02 -2.73 -9.85
N PRO A 23 3.48 -1.53 -10.24
CA PRO A 23 4.82 -1.06 -9.90
C PRO A 23 5.12 -1.04 -8.41
N HIS A 24 4.13 -0.72 -7.56
CA HIS A 24 4.33 -0.74 -6.11
C HIS A 24 4.52 -2.16 -5.57
N VAL A 25 3.77 -3.16 -6.04
CA VAL A 25 4.01 -4.59 -5.70
C VAL A 25 5.45 -4.98 -6.03
N ALA A 26 5.87 -4.68 -7.27
CA ALA A 26 7.21 -5.05 -7.72
C ALA A 26 8.31 -4.33 -6.93
N MET A 27 8.07 -3.06 -6.48
CA MET A 27 8.96 -2.35 -5.54
C MET A 27 9.07 -3.09 -4.21
N LEU A 28 7.95 -3.50 -3.62
CA LEU A 28 7.96 -4.23 -2.35
C LEU A 28 8.75 -5.54 -2.44
N LEU A 29 8.59 -6.29 -3.54
CA LEU A 29 9.34 -7.52 -3.76
C LEU A 29 10.84 -7.25 -3.98
N ALA A 30 11.19 -6.21 -4.75
CA ALA A 30 12.57 -5.81 -5.00
C ALA A 30 13.27 -5.34 -3.71
N ASP A 31 12.61 -4.53 -2.89
CA ASP A 31 13.11 -4.08 -1.59
C ASP A 31 13.46 -5.24 -0.66
N LEU A 32 12.71 -6.34 -0.77
CA LEU A 32 12.92 -7.56 -0.02
C LEU A 32 13.91 -8.54 -0.68
N GLY A 33 14.54 -8.16 -1.79
CA GLY A 33 15.66 -8.89 -2.39
C GLY A 33 15.34 -9.65 -3.66
N ALA A 34 14.11 -9.58 -4.18
CA ALA A 34 13.79 -10.15 -5.49
C ALA A 34 14.54 -9.43 -6.62
N GLU A 35 14.95 -10.15 -7.63
CA GLU A 35 15.52 -9.61 -8.86
C GLU A 35 14.37 -9.36 -9.85
N VAL A 36 14.08 -8.08 -10.16
CA VAL A 36 12.91 -7.68 -10.95
C VAL A 36 13.34 -7.17 -12.33
N VAL A 37 12.95 -7.85 -13.38
CA VAL A 37 13.06 -7.38 -14.76
C VAL A 37 11.73 -6.74 -15.17
N ARG A 38 11.81 -5.45 -15.53
CA ARG A 38 10.64 -4.67 -15.98
C ARG A 38 10.64 -4.56 -17.50
N ILE A 39 9.58 -5.01 -18.11
CA ILE A 39 9.34 -4.92 -19.55
C ILE A 39 8.54 -3.67 -19.84
N ASP A 40 9.17 -2.70 -20.48
CA ASP A 40 8.58 -1.43 -20.91
C ASP A 40 8.31 -1.41 -22.41
N ARG A 41 7.56 -0.39 -22.85
CA ARG A 41 7.53 -0.04 -24.27
C ARG A 41 8.88 0.53 -24.71
N PRO A 42 9.30 0.33 -25.96
CA PRO A 42 10.54 0.92 -26.46
C PRO A 42 10.58 2.43 -26.23
N GLY A 43 11.67 2.94 -25.66
CA GLY A 43 11.86 4.37 -25.38
C GLY A 43 11.10 4.92 -24.17
N ALA A 44 10.42 4.09 -23.38
CA ALA A 44 9.74 4.55 -22.17
C ALA A 44 10.75 4.98 -21.09
N ALA A 45 10.54 6.19 -20.54
CA ALA A 45 11.26 6.67 -19.36
C ALA A 45 10.60 6.22 -18.05
N ALA A 46 11.34 6.24 -16.93
CA ALA A 46 10.76 6.09 -15.61
C ALA A 46 9.82 7.26 -15.31
N THR A 47 8.64 6.96 -14.79
CA THR A 47 7.64 7.97 -14.44
C THR A 47 7.65 8.29 -12.94
N ASN A 48 8.11 7.35 -12.13
CA ASN A 48 8.25 7.51 -10.68
C ASN A 48 9.50 6.75 -10.19
N PRO A 49 10.66 7.42 -10.07
CA PRO A 49 11.92 6.79 -9.71
C PRO A 49 11.88 6.11 -8.34
N VAL A 50 11.06 6.63 -7.41
CA VAL A 50 10.91 6.03 -6.07
C VAL A 50 10.19 4.70 -6.13
N VAL A 51 9.06 4.63 -6.84
CA VAL A 51 8.26 3.40 -6.95
C VAL A 51 8.88 2.40 -7.94
N GLU A 52 9.64 2.91 -8.92
CA GLU A 52 10.30 2.09 -9.95
C GLU A 52 11.75 1.72 -9.61
N ARG A 53 12.20 1.94 -8.36
CA ARG A 53 13.55 1.59 -7.90
C ARG A 53 13.85 0.09 -8.02
N ALA A 54 15.11 -0.26 -8.15
CA ALA A 54 15.61 -1.64 -8.24
C ALA A 54 14.99 -2.46 -9.39
N ARG A 55 14.70 -1.82 -10.54
CA ARG A 55 14.23 -2.47 -11.76
C ARG A 55 15.34 -2.58 -12.80
N HIS A 56 15.57 -3.79 -13.32
CA HIS A 56 16.35 -4.03 -14.52
C HIS A 56 15.43 -3.86 -15.73
N ARG A 57 15.55 -2.76 -16.46
CA ARG A 57 14.57 -2.38 -17.49
C ARG A 57 14.97 -2.87 -18.87
N ILE A 58 13.98 -3.23 -19.68
CA ILE A 58 14.14 -3.52 -21.11
C ILE A 58 12.92 -2.99 -21.88
N GLY A 59 13.20 -2.29 -22.98
CA GLY A 59 12.17 -1.83 -23.92
C GLY A 59 11.87 -2.88 -24.98
N LEU A 60 10.63 -3.42 -25.03
CA LEU A 60 10.21 -4.43 -25.98
C LEU A 60 8.88 -4.08 -26.65
N ASP A 61 8.79 -4.29 -27.96
CA ASP A 61 7.50 -4.31 -28.64
C ASP A 61 6.83 -5.68 -28.46
N LEU A 62 5.83 -5.73 -27.59
CA LEU A 62 5.07 -6.96 -27.31
C LEU A 62 4.21 -7.44 -28.49
N LYS A 63 4.07 -6.65 -29.57
CA LYS A 63 3.40 -7.09 -30.80
C LYS A 63 4.34 -7.81 -31.74
N SER A 64 5.66 -7.61 -31.63
CA SER A 64 6.67 -8.30 -32.44
C SER A 64 6.88 -9.74 -31.97
N GLU A 65 7.20 -10.64 -32.88
CA GLU A 65 7.54 -12.04 -32.53
C GLU A 65 8.83 -12.12 -31.71
N GLU A 66 9.78 -11.21 -31.93
CA GLU A 66 11.01 -11.12 -31.14
C GLU A 66 10.72 -10.74 -29.68
N GLY A 67 9.88 -9.71 -29.45
CA GLY A 67 9.49 -9.29 -28.09
C GLY A 67 8.72 -10.37 -27.34
N LYS A 68 7.79 -11.07 -28.02
CA LYS A 68 7.06 -12.22 -27.44
C LYS A 68 8.01 -13.40 -27.13
N ALA A 69 8.93 -13.71 -28.05
CA ALA A 69 9.90 -14.78 -27.83
C ALA A 69 10.82 -14.47 -26.64
N PHE A 70 11.25 -13.20 -26.49
CA PHE A 70 12.02 -12.77 -25.30
C PHE A 70 11.21 -12.98 -24.03
N CYS A 71 9.93 -12.52 -23.98
CA CYS A 71 9.06 -12.66 -22.82
C CYS A 71 8.89 -14.14 -22.42
N ARG A 72 8.59 -15.02 -23.38
CA ARG A 72 8.49 -16.48 -23.14
C ARG A 72 9.78 -17.04 -22.56
N ALA A 73 10.92 -16.67 -23.14
CA ALA A 73 12.22 -17.13 -22.66
C ALA A 73 12.61 -16.63 -21.27
N ALA A 74 12.18 -15.41 -20.90
CA ALA A 74 12.36 -14.84 -19.58
C ALA A 74 11.46 -15.54 -18.54
N VAL A 75 10.17 -15.71 -18.89
CA VAL A 75 9.16 -16.35 -18.01
C VAL A 75 9.50 -17.82 -17.75
N ALA A 76 10.09 -18.54 -18.71
CA ALA A 76 10.57 -19.90 -18.49
C ALA A 76 11.59 -20.04 -17.34
N LYS A 77 12.16 -18.92 -16.88
CA LYS A 77 13.16 -18.86 -15.79
C LYS A 77 12.72 -18.00 -14.62
N ALA A 78 11.55 -17.38 -14.69
CA ALA A 78 10.99 -16.56 -13.64
C ALA A 78 10.18 -17.38 -12.63
N ASP A 79 10.09 -16.87 -11.43
CA ASP A 79 9.21 -17.39 -10.36
C ASP A 79 7.84 -16.72 -10.37
N VAL A 80 7.81 -15.42 -10.68
CA VAL A 80 6.62 -14.57 -10.62
C VAL A 80 6.55 -13.74 -11.90
N LEU A 81 5.34 -13.58 -12.42
CA LEU A 81 5.00 -12.58 -13.42
C LEU A 81 3.93 -11.66 -12.84
N ILE A 82 4.10 -10.34 -13.01
CA ILE A 82 3.13 -9.32 -12.61
C ILE A 82 2.69 -8.56 -13.87
N GLU A 83 1.38 -8.51 -14.12
CA GLU A 83 0.80 -7.72 -15.18
C GLU A 83 -0.45 -6.97 -14.69
N GLY A 84 -0.77 -5.85 -15.33
CA GLY A 84 -1.92 -5.01 -14.98
C GLY A 84 -2.72 -4.59 -16.23
N PHE A 85 -2.72 -5.39 -17.29
CA PHE A 85 -3.50 -5.11 -18.49
C PHE A 85 -4.98 -5.50 -18.29
N ARG A 86 -5.83 -4.96 -19.14
CA ARG A 86 -7.25 -5.37 -19.16
C ARG A 86 -7.36 -6.85 -19.52
N PRO A 87 -8.38 -7.55 -18.99
CA PRO A 87 -8.62 -8.97 -19.29
C PRO A 87 -8.55 -9.27 -20.79
N GLY A 88 -7.93 -10.38 -21.15
CA GLY A 88 -7.76 -10.83 -22.52
C GLY A 88 -6.64 -10.16 -23.31
N VAL A 89 -5.92 -9.15 -22.77
CA VAL A 89 -4.80 -8.50 -23.48
C VAL A 89 -3.62 -9.44 -23.58
N MET A 90 -3.21 -10.05 -22.48
CA MET A 90 -2.08 -10.98 -22.44
C MET A 90 -2.34 -12.24 -23.28
N GLU A 91 -3.57 -12.73 -23.27
CA GLU A 91 -4.02 -13.85 -24.09
C GLU A 91 -3.87 -13.52 -25.59
N ARG A 92 -4.33 -12.34 -26.04
CA ARG A 92 -4.16 -11.91 -27.45
C ARG A 92 -2.70 -11.71 -27.86
N LEU A 93 -1.81 -11.46 -26.91
CA LEU A 93 -0.37 -11.37 -27.15
C LEU A 93 0.32 -12.73 -27.18
N GLY A 94 -0.38 -13.83 -26.87
CA GLY A 94 0.23 -15.16 -26.71
C GLY A 94 1.13 -15.23 -25.47
N LEU A 95 0.78 -14.47 -24.44
CA LEU A 95 1.47 -14.37 -23.14
C LEU A 95 0.48 -14.56 -21.99
N GLY A 96 -0.68 -15.17 -22.27
CA GLY A 96 -1.71 -15.47 -21.28
C GLY A 96 -1.30 -16.56 -20.30
N PRO A 97 -2.06 -16.72 -19.20
CA PRO A 97 -1.71 -17.67 -18.15
C PRO A 97 -1.65 -19.12 -18.63
N ASP A 98 -2.56 -19.57 -19.48
CA ASP A 98 -2.57 -20.95 -19.97
C ASP A 98 -1.28 -21.29 -20.74
N GLU A 99 -0.85 -20.37 -21.60
CA GLU A 99 0.37 -20.54 -22.38
C GLU A 99 1.61 -20.52 -21.49
N LEU A 100 1.70 -19.52 -20.59
CA LEU A 100 2.91 -19.34 -19.79
C LEU A 100 3.02 -20.34 -18.63
N LEU A 101 1.91 -20.83 -18.07
CA LEU A 101 1.92 -21.93 -17.10
C LEU A 101 2.23 -23.28 -17.77
N SER A 102 1.85 -23.49 -19.03
CA SER A 102 2.29 -24.65 -19.80
C SER A 102 3.80 -24.63 -20.05
N LEU A 103 4.38 -23.45 -20.28
CA LEU A 103 5.81 -23.26 -20.45
C LEU A 103 6.59 -23.38 -19.13
N ASN A 104 6.06 -22.82 -18.06
CA ASN A 104 6.63 -22.84 -16.72
C ASN A 104 5.55 -23.22 -15.69
N PRO A 105 5.35 -24.51 -15.39
CA PRO A 105 4.34 -25.00 -14.48
C PRO A 105 4.50 -24.52 -13.02
N ARG A 106 5.63 -23.89 -12.68
CA ARG A 106 5.92 -23.33 -11.35
C ARG A 106 5.70 -21.82 -11.28
N LEU A 107 5.30 -21.17 -12.36
CA LEU A 107 5.10 -19.73 -12.42
C LEU A 107 3.95 -19.28 -11.54
N ILE A 108 4.14 -18.23 -10.74
CA ILE A 108 3.05 -17.47 -10.13
C ILE A 108 2.70 -16.33 -11.08
N TYR A 109 1.51 -16.38 -11.66
CA TYR A 109 1.01 -15.42 -12.63
C TYR A 109 0.06 -14.43 -11.93
N ALA A 110 0.56 -13.24 -11.52
CA ALA A 110 -0.22 -12.25 -10.79
C ALA A 110 -0.86 -11.23 -11.75
N ARG A 111 -2.17 -11.13 -11.70
CA ARG A 111 -3.00 -10.22 -12.50
C ARG A 111 -3.54 -9.10 -11.61
N MET A 112 -2.90 -7.92 -11.68
CA MET A 112 -3.26 -6.75 -10.87
C MET A 112 -4.24 -5.87 -11.63
N THR A 113 -5.53 -5.94 -11.31
CA THR A 113 -6.58 -5.18 -12.00
C THR A 113 -7.50 -4.44 -11.04
N GLY A 114 -8.28 -3.50 -11.54
CA GLY A 114 -9.26 -2.78 -10.73
C GLY A 114 -10.50 -3.60 -10.41
N TRP A 115 -11.07 -4.23 -11.44
CA TRP A 115 -12.37 -4.90 -11.38
C TRP A 115 -12.30 -6.43 -11.28
N GLY A 116 -11.11 -7.04 -11.43
CA GLY A 116 -10.95 -8.49 -11.57
C GLY A 116 -10.99 -8.96 -13.02
N GLN A 117 -10.81 -10.28 -13.19
CA GLN A 117 -10.83 -10.90 -14.52
C GLN A 117 -12.24 -11.17 -15.02
N ASP A 118 -13.20 -11.27 -14.11
CA ASP A 118 -14.60 -11.63 -14.37
C ASP A 118 -15.56 -10.53 -13.89
N GLY A 119 -16.82 -10.69 -14.24
CA GLY A 119 -17.89 -9.78 -13.83
C GLY A 119 -18.20 -8.68 -14.85
N PRO A 120 -19.31 -7.96 -14.67
CA PRO A 120 -19.84 -7.02 -15.67
C PRO A 120 -18.93 -5.80 -15.91
N LEU A 121 -18.03 -5.45 -14.97
CA LEU A 121 -17.12 -4.32 -15.07
C LEU A 121 -15.69 -4.71 -15.48
N ALA A 122 -15.38 -5.99 -15.65
CA ALA A 122 -14.02 -6.47 -15.92
C ALA A 122 -13.32 -5.76 -17.09
N HIS A 123 -14.07 -5.39 -18.13
CA HIS A 123 -13.57 -4.67 -19.30
C HIS A 123 -13.76 -3.14 -19.24
N ALA A 124 -14.39 -2.62 -18.19
CA ALA A 124 -14.63 -1.19 -18.04
C ALA A 124 -13.37 -0.44 -17.63
N ALA A 125 -13.26 0.84 -18.02
CA ALA A 125 -12.23 1.72 -17.48
C ALA A 125 -12.57 2.12 -16.03
N GLY A 126 -11.55 2.35 -15.22
CA GLY A 126 -11.69 2.86 -13.86
C GLY A 126 -10.33 3.19 -13.25
N HIS A 127 -10.38 3.95 -12.17
CA HIS A 127 -9.25 4.28 -11.33
C HIS A 127 -9.62 4.05 -9.87
N ASP A 128 -8.67 4.20 -8.94
CA ASP A 128 -8.83 3.99 -7.50
C ASP A 128 -10.21 4.38 -6.97
N ILE A 129 -10.60 5.64 -7.17
CA ILE A 129 -11.87 6.19 -6.68
C ILE A 129 -13.09 5.39 -7.16
N ASN A 130 -13.06 4.86 -8.38
CA ASN A 130 -14.17 4.07 -8.93
C ASN A 130 -14.22 2.68 -8.28
N TYR A 131 -13.07 2.07 -8.06
CA TYR A 131 -12.97 0.75 -7.43
C TYR A 131 -13.47 0.79 -6.00
N ILE A 132 -13.00 1.75 -5.19
CA ILE A 132 -13.44 1.88 -3.80
C ILE A 132 -14.88 2.39 -3.64
N ALA A 133 -15.45 3.02 -4.68
CA ALA A 133 -16.82 3.53 -4.63
C ALA A 133 -17.86 2.43 -4.47
N ILE A 134 -17.69 1.30 -5.17
CA ILE A 134 -18.67 0.19 -5.13
C ILE A 134 -18.47 -0.78 -3.96
N THR A 135 -17.32 -0.69 -3.26
CA THR A 135 -17.02 -1.56 -2.10
C THR A 135 -17.63 -1.05 -0.79
N GLY A 136 -18.17 0.15 -0.79
CA GLY A 136 -18.63 0.81 0.43
C GLY A 136 -17.55 1.64 1.14
N ALA A 137 -16.26 1.44 0.81
CA ALA A 137 -15.16 2.14 1.47
C ALA A 137 -15.22 3.66 1.26
N LEU A 138 -15.38 4.12 0.02
CA LEU A 138 -15.45 5.56 -0.28
C LEU A 138 -16.64 6.22 0.42
N SER A 139 -17.78 5.54 0.53
CA SER A 139 -18.96 6.12 1.16
C SER A 139 -18.76 6.49 2.64
N ALA A 140 -17.83 5.80 3.30
CA ALA A 140 -17.51 5.99 4.72
C ALA A 140 -16.55 7.17 4.98
N VAL A 141 -15.85 7.68 3.95
CA VAL A 141 -14.80 8.70 4.09
C VAL A 141 -15.37 10.10 3.81
N GLY A 142 -15.11 11.05 4.72
CA GLY A 142 -15.52 12.45 4.61
C GLY A 142 -16.37 12.92 5.79
N LYS A 143 -16.86 14.15 5.70
CA LYS A 143 -17.68 14.78 6.75
C LYS A 143 -19.17 14.48 6.56
N ALA A 144 -19.92 14.50 7.66
CA ALA A 144 -21.37 14.33 7.64
C ALA A 144 -22.02 15.47 6.82
N GLY A 145 -22.96 15.10 5.93
CA GLY A 145 -23.67 16.04 5.08
C GLY A 145 -22.91 16.52 3.84
N GLU A 146 -21.62 16.14 3.67
CA GLU A 146 -20.82 16.49 2.51
C GLU A 146 -20.71 15.30 1.54
N THR A 147 -20.22 15.55 0.33
CA THR A 147 -19.85 14.50 -0.63
C THR A 147 -18.68 13.66 -0.09
N ALA A 148 -18.56 12.41 -0.55
CA ALA A 148 -17.44 11.56 -0.16
C ALA A 148 -16.09 12.18 -0.56
N THR A 149 -15.10 12.08 0.32
CA THR A 149 -13.75 12.60 0.09
C THR A 149 -12.83 11.44 -0.30
N PRO A 150 -12.18 11.47 -1.49
CA PRO A 150 -11.22 10.44 -1.87
C PRO A 150 -10.01 10.43 -0.91
N PRO A 151 -9.63 9.27 -0.36
CA PRO A 151 -8.47 9.14 0.54
C PRO A 151 -7.15 8.99 -0.24
N GLN A 152 -6.97 9.72 -1.33
CA GLN A 152 -5.94 9.49 -2.33
C GLN A 152 -6.06 8.05 -2.88
N ASN A 153 -4.98 7.46 -3.38
CA ASN A 153 -4.95 6.07 -3.83
C ASN A 153 -4.42 5.08 -2.75
N LEU A 154 -4.53 5.48 -1.47
CA LEU A 154 -4.02 4.67 -0.36
C LEU A 154 -4.90 3.45 -0.06
N VAL A 155 -6.22 3.60 -0.21
CA VAL A 155 -7.18 2.54 0.12
C VAL A 155 -7.38 1.56 -1.03
N GLY A 156 -7.56 2.06 -2.25
CA GLY A 156 -7.79 1.23 -3.43
C GLY A 156 -6.49 0.65 -3.97
N ASP A 157 -5.71 1.45 -4.72
CA ASP A 157 -4.50 0.99 -5.42
C ASP A 157 -3.50 0.30 -4.48
N PHE A 158 -3.19 0.94 -3.34
CA PHE A 158 -2.14 0.43 -2.47
C PHE A 158 -2.67 -0.54 -1.41
N GLY A 159 -3.67 -0.18 -0.63
CA GLY A 159 -4.23 -1.05 0.42
C GLY A 159 -4.93 -2.28 -0.15
N GLY A 160 -5.95 -2.06 -0.99
CA GLY A 160 -6.75 -3.13 -1.61
C GLY A 160 -6.06 -3.84 -2.77
N GLY A 161 -5.25 -3.12 -3.54
CA GLY A 161 -4.56 -3.66 -4.72
C GLY A 161 -3.20 -4.25 -4.38
N SER A 162 -2.18 -3.39 -4.26
CA SER A 162 -0.80 -3.86 -4.22
C SER A 162 -0.49 -4.75 -3.00
N MET A 163 -1.00 -4.41 -1.81
CA MET A 163 -0.76 -5.24 -0.62
C MET A 163 -1.41 -6.61 -0.74
N TYR A 164 -2.63 -6.71 -1.28
CA TYR A 164 -3.28 -8.00 -1.52
C TYR A 164 -2.62 -8.79 -2.64
N CYS A 165 -2.14 -8.12 -3.69
CA CYS A 165 -1.36 -8.78 -4.74
C CYS A 165 -0.04 -9.35 -4.17
N ALA A 166 0.71 -8.57 -3.40
CA ALA A 166 1.94 -9.04 -2.75
C ALA A 166 1.65 -10.22 -1.80
N PHE A 167 0.59 -10.13 -0.98
CA PHE A 167 0.15 -11.22 -0.10
C PHE A 167 -0.22 -12.47 -0.90
N GLY A 168 -0.98 -12.32 -2.00
CA GLY A 168 -1.35 -13.42 -2.89
C GLY A 168 -0.14 -14.09 -3.54
N ILE A 169 0.83 -13.30 -4.04
CA ILE A 169 2.09 -13.83 -4.59
C ILE A 169 2.83 -14.65 -3.54
N LEU A 170 3.02 -14.12 -2.32
CA LEU A 170 3.75 -14.82 -1.26
C LEU A 170 3.02 -16.08 -0.80
N ALA A 171 1.70 -16.06 -0.69
CA ALA A 171 0.88 -17.23 -0.37
C ALA A 171 1.01 -18.32 -1.45
N ALA A 172 0.96 -17.91 -2.73
CA ALA A 172 1.12 -18.83 -3.86
C ALA A 172 2.55 -19.42 -3.94
N LEU A 173 3.57 -18.62 -3.66
CA LEU A 173 4.95 -19.10 -3.55
C LEU A 173 5.10 -20.13 -2.42
N TYR A 174 4.52 -19.85 -1.26
CA TYR A 174 4.54 -20.79 -0.13
C TYR A 174 3.78 -22.09 -0.43
N GLU A 175 2.64 -22.02 -1.12
CA GLU A 175 1.89 -23.19 -1.56
C GLU A 175 2.69 -24.01 -2.58
N ARG A 176 3.34 -23.35 -3.54
CA ARG A 176 4.19 -23.95 -4.57
C ARG A 176 5.32 -24.82 -4.01
N GLU A 177 5.87 -24.48 -2.85
CA GLU A 177 6.93 -25.30 -2.21
C GLU A 177 6.42 -26.69 -1.77
N ARG A 178 5.10 -26.85 -1.62
CA ARG A 178 4.48 -28.14 -1.28
C ARG A 178 3.95 -28.88 -2.49
N SER A 179 3.26 -28.18 -3.38
CA SER A 179 2.63 -28.79 -4.57
C SER A 179 3.58 -28.94 -5.77
N GLY A 180 4.64 -28.12 -5.80
CA GLY A 180 5.51 -28.01 -6.97
C GLY A 180 4.88 -27.21 -8.11
N LYS A 181 3.66 -26.68 -7.97
CA LYS A 181 2.87 -26.04 -9.03
C LYS A 181 2.71 -24.55 -8.80
N GLY A 182 2.81 -23.78 -9.87
CA GLY A 182 2.39 -22.39 -9.91
C GLY A 182 0.89 -22.24 -10.11
N GLN A 183 0.41 -21.00 -10.09
CA GLN A 183 -0.99 -20.67 -10.27
C GLN A 183 -1.20 -19.23 -10.69
N VAL A 184 -2.40 -18.91 -11.15
CA VAL A 184 -2.85 -17.52 -11.34
C VAL A 184 -3.28 -16.93 -10.02
N VAL A 185 -2.89 -15.69 -9.77
CA VAL A 185 -3.38 -14.85 -8.68
C VAL A 185 -4.15 -13.69 -9.31
N ASP A 186 -5.47 -13.73 -9.27
CA ASP A 186 -6.32 -12.59 -9.63
C ASP A 186 -6.41 -11.63 -8.45
N ALA A 187 -5.69 -10.51 -8.54
CA ALA A 187 -5.59 -9.51 -7.49
C ALA A 187 -6.41 -8.27 -7.89
N ALA A 188 -7.72 -8.35 -7.69
CA ALA A 188 -8.62 -7.24 -7.97
C ALA A 188 -8.65 -6.22 -6.83
N ILE A 189 -8.51 -4.92 -7.17
CA ILE A 189 -8.60 -3.83 -6.17
C ILE A 189 -9.94 -3.88 -5.43
N VAL A 190 -11.04 -4.15 -6.14
CA VAL A 190 -12.37 -4.22 -5.52
C VAL A 190 -12.46 -5.31 -4.45
N ASP A 191 -11.83 -6.46 -4.67
CA ASP A 191 -11.84 -7.57 -3.71
C ASP A 191 -11.04 -7.23 -2.45
N GLY A 192 -9.82 -6.70 -2.66
CA GLY A 192 -8.98 -6.28 -1.54
C GLY A 192 -9.58 -5.12 -0.75
N ALA A 193 -10.11 -4.09 -1.43
CA ALA A 193 -10.79 -2.97 -0.76
C ALA A 193 -12.05 -3.44 -0.01
N THR A 194 -12.79 -4.41 -0.55
CA THR A 194 -13.92 -5.05 0.14
C THR A 194 -13.44 -5.79 1.39
N SER A 195 -12.33 -6.52 1.29
CA SER A 195 -11.74 -7.21 2.44
C SER A 195 -11.32 -6.26 3.56
N LEU A 196 -10.81 -5.06 3.24
CA LEU A 196 -10.53 -4.02 4.24
C LEU A 196 -11.78 -3.57 5.02
N MET A 197 -12.98 -3.73 4.45
CA MET A 197 -14.25 -3.41 5.12
C MET A 197 -14.75 -4.52 6.06
N SER A 198 -14.06 -5.64 6.20
CA SER A 198 -14.49 -6.80 7.01
C SER A 198 -14.80 -6.44 8.46
N PHE A 199 -14.01 -5.55 9.07
CA PHE A 199 -14.27 -5.06 10.43
C PHE A 199 -15.68 -4.45 10.54
N PHE A 200 -16.06 -3.58 9.61
CA PHE A 200 -17.34 -2.89 9.65
C PHE A 200 -18.53 -3.85 9.39
N PHE A 201 -18.32 -4.89 8.59
CA PHE A 201 -19.33 -5.95 8.44
C PHE A 201 -19.54 -6.71 9.75
N GLY A 202 -18.47 -7.02 10.47
CA GLY A 202 -18.51 -7.75 11.73
C GLY A 202 -19.16 -6.98 12.91
N VAL A 203 -19.15 -5.64 12.84
CA VAL A 203 -19.66 -4.78 13.93
C VAL A 203 -20.96 -4.05 13.55
N ARG A 204 -21.62 -4.42 12.46
CA ARG A 204 -22.90 -3.82 12.04
C ARG A 204 -23.93 -3.86 13.19
N GLY A 205 -24.56 -2.71 13.42
CA GLY A 205 -25.56 -2.55 14.47
C GLY A 205 -25.01 -2.36 15.88
N ARG A 206 -23.68 -2.34 16.08
CA ARG A 206 -23.11 -1.92 17.36
C ARG A 206 -23.21 -0.40 17.52
N PRO A 207 -23.47 0.11 18.74
CA PRO A 207 -23.45 1.54 19.03
C PRO A 207 -22.08 2.14 18.61
N PHE A 208 -22.10 3.37 18.10
CA PHE A 208 -20.92 4.20 17.82
C PHE A 208 -20.05 3.78 16.64
N ILE A 209 -20.19 2.55 16.10
CA ILE A 209 -19.43 2.07 14.95
C ILE A 209 -20.38 1.95 13.77
N THR A 210 -20.25 2.87 12.83
CA THR A 210 -21.05 2.91 11.59
C THR A 210 -20.16 3.34 10.42
N THR A 211 -20.55 2.94 9.23
CA THR A 211 -19.98 3.43 7.95
C THR A 211 -20.73 4.65 7.42
N GLU A 212 -21.75 5.14 8.11
CA GLU A 212 -22.37 6.43 7.78
C GLU A 212 -21.32 7.53 7.93
N ARG A 213 -21.07 8.23 6.83
CA ARG A 213 -19.97 9.18 6.69
C ARG A 213 -20.01 10.27 7.78
N GLY A 214 -18.89 10.41 8.49
CA GLY A 214 -18.72 11.42 9.56
C GLY A 214 -19.67 11.25 10.74
N ARG A 215 -20.35 10.10 10.89
CA ARG A 215 -21.26 9.81 12.00
C ARG A 215 -20.72 8.79 12.99
N GLY A 216 -19.81 7.93 12.56
CA GLY A 216 -19.18 6.93 13.42
C GLY A 216 -18.01 7.48 14.23
N MET A 217 -17.71 6.82 15.34
CA MET A 217 -16.57 7.14 16.19
C MET A 217 -15.26 7.19 15.36
N LEU A 218 -14.97 6.12 14.63
CA LEU A 218 -13.76 6.04 13.79
C LEU A 218 -13.79 6.94 12.55
N GLY A 219 -14.96 7.49 12.22
CA GLY A 219 -15.15 8.45 11.13
C GLY A 219 -14.99 9.91 11.57
N GLY A 220 -14.51 10.18 12.79
CA GLY A 220 -14.24 11.51 13.29
C GLY A 220 -15.45 12.24 13.90
N ALA A 221 -16.57 11.55 14.16
CA ALA A 221 -17.69 12.14 14.90
C ALA A 221 -17.37 12.34 16.37
N ALA A 222 -16.66 11.37 16.99
CA ALA A 222 -16.30 11.45 18.39
C ALA A 222 -15.23 12.52 18.66
N HIS A 223 -15.45 13.33 19.69
CA HIS A 223 -14.52 14.39 20.09
C HIS A 223 -13.13 13.87 20.51
N PHE A 224 -13.04 12.63 20.93
CA PHE A 224 -11.80 11.96 21.32
C PHE A 224 -11.12 11.15 20.19
N TYR A 225 -11.72 11.14 18.98
CA TYR A 225 -11.17 10.44 17.82
C TYR A 225 -11.33 11.31 16.57
N ARG A 226 -10.52 12.36 16.46
CA ARG A 226 -10.55 13.31 15.33
C ARG A 226 -9.33 14.24 15.32
N CYS A 227 -9.21 15.03 14.26
CA CYS A 227 -8.22 16.10 14.16
C CYS A 227 -8.76 17.44 14.67
N PHE A 228 -7.85 18.30 15.17
CA PHE A 228 -8.14 19.66 15.63
C PHE A 228 -7.07 20.62 15.10
N THR A 229 -7.51 21.85 14.81
CA THR A 229 -6.63 22.95 14.38
C THR A 229 -6.02 23.63 15.58
N CYS A 230 -4.73 23.95 15.52
CA CYS A 230 -3.95 24.68 16.53
C CYS A 230 -3.87 26.18 16.21
N ALA A 231 -3.32 26.97 17.14
CA ALA A 231 -3.18 28.42 17.00
C ALA A 231 -2.39 28.87 15.76
N ASP A 232 -1.45 28.06 15.31
CA ASP A 232 -0.61 28.29 14.12
C ASP A 232 -1.23 27.78 12.82
N GLY A 233 -2.48 27.30 12.83
CA GLY A 233 -3.18 26.74 11.69
C GLY A 233 -2.78 25.30 11.33
N LYS A 234 -1.81 24.71 12.01
CA LYS A 234 -1.47 23.29 11.89
C LYS A 234 -2.48 22.42 12.62
N GLU A 235 -2.45 21.12 12.37
CA GLU A 235 -3.42 20.18 12.93
C GLU A 235 -2.76 19.13 13.83
N ILE A 236 -3.55 18.68 14.81
CA ILE A 236 -3.23 17.51 15.65
C ILE A 236 -4.31 16.46 15.54
N SER A 237 -3.98 15.22 15.86
CA SER A 237 -4.92 14.12 15.94
C SER A 237 -5.03 13.59 17.36
N LEU A 238 -6.27 13.24 17.76
CA LEU A 238 -6.56 12.48 18.98
C LEU A 238 -7.14 11.12 18.63
N GLY A 239 -6.79 10.11 19.42
CA GLY A 239 -7.31 8.75 19.32
C GLY A 239 -7.57 8.10 20.69
N ALA A 240 -7.88 8.89 21.72
CA ALA A 240 -8.03 8.46 23.11
C ALA A 240 -9.36 7.73 23.38
N ILE A 241 -9.50 6.51 22.85
CA ILE A 241 -10.74 5.72 22.93
C ILE A 241 -10.94 5.18 24.35
N GLU A 242 -9.91 4.60 24.95
CA GLU A 242 -9.99 3.99 26.27
C GLU A 242 -10.09 5.05 27.38
N PRO A 243 -10.93 4.83 28.42
CA PRO A 243 -11.19 5.82 29.45
C PRO A 243 -9.92 6.35 30.16
N GLN A 244 -8.93 5.50 30.38
CA GLN A 244 -7.68 5.90 31.04
C GLN A 244 -6.85 6.84 30.15
N PHE A 245 -6.76 6.58 28.85
CA PHE A 245 -6.06 7.44 27.89
C PHE A 245 -6.79 8.76 27.69
N TYR A 246 -8.10 8.72 27.66
CA TYR A 246 -8.93 9.93 27.61
C TYR A 246 -8.75 10.80 28.84
N ALA A 247 -8.73 10.20 30.04
CA ALA A 247 -8.50 10.93 31.28
C ALA A 247 -7.10 11.59 31.32
N GLU A 248 -6.06 10.88 30.86
CA GLU A 248 -4.71 11.43 30.75
C GLU A 248 -4.64 12.59 29.74
N MET A 249 -5.25 12.43 28.60
CA MET A 249 -5.33 13.48 27.58
C MET A 249 -6.00 14.75 28.19
N LEU A 250 -7.15 14.63 28.83
CA LEU A 250 -7.82 15.77 29.45
C LEU A 250 -6.97 16.46 30.51
N ALA A 251 -6.32 15.68 31.38
CA ALA A 251 -5.49 16.21 32.45
C ALA A 251 -4.29 16.98 31.91
N LYS A 252 -3.55 16.39 30.95
CA LYS A 252 -2.35 17.01 30.35
C LYS A 252 -2.71 18.21 29.48
N ALA A 253 -3.82 18.17 28.75
CA ALA A 253 -4.27 19.29 27.94
C ALA A 253 -4.84 20.45 28.79
N GLY A 254 -5.13 20.23 30.06
CA GLY A 254 -5.84 21.20 30.90
C GLY A 254 -7.26 21.42 30.43
N ALA A 255 -7.93 20.37 29.99
CA ALA A 255 -9.29 20.42 29.44
C ALA A 255 -10.33 20.69 30.55
N PRO A 256 -11.50 21.28 30.21
CA PRO A 256 -12.58 21.48 31.16
C PRO A 256 -13.03 20.18 31.85
N SER A 257 -13.20 20.20 33.16
CA SER A 257 -13.51 19.01 33.98
C SER A 257 -14.84 18.31 33.60
N GLU A 258 -15.77 19.02 33.00
CA GLU A 258 -17.02 18.45 32.52
C GLU A 258 -16.82 17.41 31.39
N LEU A 259 -15.74 17.48 30.62
CA LEU A 259 -15.45 16.51 29.57
C LEU A 259 -15.11 15.11 30.14
N ALA A 260 -14.74 15.02 31.42
CA ALA A 260 -14.48 13.75 32.08
C ALA A 260 -15.70 12.82 32.19
N GLN A 261 -16.90 13.36 32.00
CA GLN A 261 -18.13 12.60 32.08
C GLN A 261 -18.71 12.35 30.69
N GLY A 262 -19.26 11.13 30.47
CA GLY A 262 -20.04 10.86 29.26
C GLY A 262 -19.26 10.84 27.95
N GLN A 263 -17.98 10.46 27.97
CA GLN A 263 -17.12 10.27 26.80
C GLN A 263 -17.82 9.50 25.68
N MET A 264 -18.41 8.35 26.01
CA MET A 264 -19.05 7.45 25.06
C MET A 264 -20.51 7.79 24.74
N ASN A 265 -21.04 8.94 25.25
CA ASN A 265 -22.37 9.40 24.91
C ASN A 265 -22.35 10.26 23.64
N PRO A 266 -22.92 9.79 22.49
CA PRO A 266 -22.89 10.56 21.24
C PRO A 266 -23.58 11.92 21.33
N ALA A 267 -24.54 12.11 22.27
CA ALA A 267 -25.19 13.39 22.45
C ALA A 267 -24.23 14.50 22.91
N ASN A 268 -23.09 14.14 23.50
CA ASN A 268 -22.09 15.08 23.96
C ASN A 268 -21.02 15.40 22.91
N TRP A 269 -20.91 14.59 21.85
CA TRP A 269 -19.74 14.63 20.99
C TRP A 269 -19.52 15.96 20.28
N ASP A 270 -20.57 16.57 19.76
CA ASP A 270 -20.46 17.87 19.08
C ASP A 270 -20.08 19.01 20.05
N ASP A 271 -20.69 19.06 21.22
CA ASP A 271 -20.41 20.07 22.27
C ASP A 271 -18.95 19.90 22.78
N TYR A 272 -18.55 18.67 23.10
CA TYR A 272 -17.21 18.37 23.57
C TYR A 272 -16.14 18.61 22.48
N ALA A 273 -16.48 18.32 21.24
CA ALA A 273 -15.60 18.64 20.12
C ALA A 273 -15.38 20.17 19.98
N ALA A 274 -16.45 20.98 20.15
CA ALA A 274 -16.32 22.43 20.10
C ALA A 274 -15.44 22.97 21.25
N LYS A 275 -15.59 22.42 22.47
CA LYS A 275 -14.76 22.79 23.62
C LYS A 275 -13.29 22.39 23.42
N LEU A 276 -13.01 21.20 22.94
CA LEU A 276 -11.65 20.79 22.61
C LEU A 276 -11.08 21.61 21.45
N ALA A 277 -11.87 21.94 20.44
CA ALA A 277 -11.41 22.82 19.36
C ALA A 277 -10.98 24.21 19.89
N ALA A 278 -11.79 24.81 20.76
CA ALA A 278 -11.43 26.06 21.41
C ALA A 278 -10.15 25.94 22.25
N LEU A 279 -9.96 24.82 22.96
CA LEU A 279 -8.78 24.55 23.76
C LEU A 279 -7.53 24.42 22.85
N PHE A 280 -7.60 23.60 21.78
CA PHE A 280 -6.45 23.37 20.91
C PHE A 280 -6.03 24.62 20.11
N LEU A 281 -6.93 25.56 19.89
CA LEU A 281 -6.60 26.87 19.31
C LEU A 281 -5.79 27.78 20.25
N THR A 282 -5.58 27.43 21.53
CA THR A 282 -4.84 28.26 22.50
C THR A 282 -3.33 28.13 22.41
N LYS A 283 -2.81 27.11 21.73
CA LYS A 283 -1.37 26.85 21.58
C LYS A 283 -1.05 26.39 20.16
N THR A 284 0.20 26.53 19.77
CA THR A 284 0.76 26.00 18.52
C THR A 284 0.84 24.47 18.54
N GLN A 285 0.93 23.84 17.38
CA GLN A 285 1.15 22.39 17.26
C GLN A 285 2.40 21.95 18.05
N ALA A 286 3.50 22.71 17.97
CA ALA A 286 4.74 22.39 18.68
C ALA A 286 4.58 22.42 20.21
N GLU A 287 3.83 23.40 20.74
CA GLU A 287 3.54 23.48 22.18
C GLU A 287 2.67 22.31 22.63
N TRP A 288 1.69 21.88 21.82
CA TRP A 288 0.88 20.69 22.12
C TRP A 288 1.70 19.41 22.06
N CYS A 289 2.64 19.28 21.09
CA CYS A 289 3.56 18.14 21.04
C CYS A 289 4.39 18.07 22.33
N ALA A 290 4.93 19.19 22.80
CA ALA A 290 5.72 19.23 24.04
C ALA A 290 4.95 18.77 25.29
N LEU A 291 3.61 18.93 25.29
CA LEU A 291 2.75 18.54 26.42
C LEU A 291 2.23 17.10 26.33
N LEU A 292 1.92 16.61 25.12
CA LEU A 292 1.11 15.41 24.92
C LEU A 292 1.85 14.28 24.24
N GLU A 293 2.82 14.56 23.39
CA GLU A 293 3.53 13.54 22.64
C GLU A 293 4.40 12.65 23.55
N GLY A 294 4.44 11.35 23.26
CA GLY A 294 5.19 10.38 24.07
C GLY A 294 4.50 10.00 25.39
N SER A 295 3.24 10.42 25.58
CA SER A 295 2.38 10.00 26.70
C SER A 295 1.24 9.11 26.22
N ASP A 296 0.45 8.56 27.15
CA ASP A 296 -0.72 7.72 26.83
C ASP A 296 -1.97 8.55 26.41
N ALA A 297 -1.79 9.85 26.10
CA ALA A 297 -2.87 10.72 25.63
C ALA A 297 -3.41 10.37 24.23
N CYS A 298 -2.84 9.39 23.54
CA CYS A 298 -3.17 9.01 22.16
C CYS A 298 -3.18 10.21 21.20
N PHE A 299 -2.10 10.97 21.24
CA PHE A 299 -1.90 12.22 20.52
C PHE A 299 -0.80 12.06 19.45
N ALA A 300 -0.97 12.72 18.30
CA ALA A 300 0.10 12.94 17.33
C ALA A 300 -0.12 14.23 16.53
N PRO A 301 0.94 14.91 16.08
CA PRO A 301 0.81 15.99 15.10
C PRO A 301 0.39 15.43 13.74
N VAL A 302 -0.41 16.18 12.98
CA VAL A 302 -0.68 15.89 11.57
C VAL A 302 0.39 16.62 10.77
N LEU A 303 1.27 15.84 10.12
CA LEU A 303 2.46 16.34 9.47
C LEU A 303 2.33 16.25 7.94
N ALA A 304 2.83 17.27 7.23
CA ALA A 304 3.07 17.17 5.80
C ALA A 304 4.22 16.17 5.52
N LEU A 305 4.33 15.71 4.27
CA LEU A 305 5.31 14.68 3.88
C LEU A 305 6.76 15.07 4.23
N ASP A 306 7.14 16.33 3.98
CA ASP A 306 8.48 16.82 4.31
C ASP A 306 8.71 16.97 5.82
N GLU A 307 7.66 17.30 6.59
CA GLU A 307 7.72 17.37 8.04
C GLU A 307 7.82 15.97 8.67
N ALA A 308 7.08 15.00 8.09
CA ALA A 308 7.08 13.64 8.60
C ALA A 308 8.46 12.99 8.62
N ARG A 309 9.30 13.23 7.61
CA ARG A 309 10.67 12.70 7.59
C ARG A 309 11.56 13.33 8.67
N GLU A 310 11.25 14.56 9.12
CA GLU A 310 12.00 15.27 10.17
C GLU A 310 11.57 14.87 11.58
N HIS A 311 10.43 14.21 11.71
CA HIS A 311 9.88 13.81 13.00
C HIS A 311 10.83 12.85 13.75
N PRO A 312 11.13 13.09 15.05
CA PRO A 312 12.14 12.32 15.80
C PRO A 312 11.90 10.81 15.78
N HIS A 313 10.65 10.37 15.91
CA HIS A 313 10.31 8.95 15.87
C HIS A 313 10.56 8.34 14.48
N MET A 314 10.20 9.06 13.40
CA MET A 314 10.41 8.58 12.03
C MET A 314 11.90 8.51 11.68
N LYS A 315 12.72 9.49 12.17
CA LYS A 315 14.17 9.44 12.07
C LYS A 315 14.77 8.27 12.86
N ALA A 316 14.38 8.08 14.10
CA ALA A 316 14.87 6.98 14.93
C ALA A 316 14.52 5.61 14.32
N ARG A 317 13.39 5.51 13.66
CA ARG A 317 13.01 4.31 12.90
C ARG A 317 13.70 4.21 11.54
N GLY A 318 14.39 5.26 11.04
CA GLY A 318 14.90 5.30 9.67
C GLY A 318 13.79 4.97 8.67
N ALA A 319 12.62 5.62 8.82
CA ALA A 319 11.46 5.35 7.98
C ALA A 319 11.60 5.93 6.57
N TYR A 320 12.49 6.90 6.43
CA TYR A 320 12.88 7.52 5.16
C TYR A 320 14.38 7.38 4.98
N VAL A 321 14.82 7.16 3.75
CA VAL A 321 16.23 7.03 3.36
C VAL A 321 16.51 7.89 2.14
N GLU A 322 17.65 8.54 2.10
CA GLU A 322 18.13 9.22 0.90
C GLU A 322 18.87 8.20 0.02
N HIS A 323 18.52 8.15 -1.26
CA HIS A 323 19.13 7.26 -2.23
C HIS A 323 19.18 7.95 -3.60
N GLU A 324 20.37 8.06 -4.18
CA GLU A 324 20.60 8.72 -5.48
C GLU A 324 20.07 10.18 -5.55
N GLY A 325 20.12 10.89 -4.43
CA GLY A 325 19.66 12.28 -4.33
C GLY A 325 18.15 12.47 -4.15
N GLU A 326 17.39 11.38 -4.03
CA GLU A 326 15.95 11.38 -3.80
C GLU A 326 15.59 10.76 -2.45
N TRP A 327 14.50 11.25 -1.83
CA TRP A 327 13.98 10.65 -0.60
C TRP A 327 13.05 9.48 -0.91
N HIS A 328 13.36 8.34 -0.33
CA HIS A 328 12.59 7.11 -0.46
C HIS A 328 11.99 6.71 0.88
N THR A 329 10.85 6.03 0.85
CA THR A 329 10.39 5.24 1.98
C THR A 329 11.31 4.03 2.18
N ALA A 330 11.70 3.76 3.44
CA ALA A 330 12.46 2.57 3.77
C ALA A 330 11.63 1.30 3.54
N PRO A 331 12.28 0.16 3.23
CA PRO A 331 11.57 -1.10 3.09
C PRO A 331 10.75 -1.49 4.32
N ALA A 332 9.54 -1.95 4.08
CA ALA A 332 8.63 -2.48 5.09
C ALA A 332 8.00 -3.80 4.61
N PRO A 333 7.73 -4.77 5.55
CA PRO A 333 8.08 -4.77 6.96
C PRO A 333 9.59 -4.96 7.21
N ARG A 334 10.03 -4.77 8.47
CA ARG A 334 11.42 -4.97 8.87
C ARG A 334 11.65 -6.39 9.32
N PHE A 335 12.71 -7.00 8.81
CA PHE A 335 13.12 -8.35 9.16
C PHE A 335 14.39 -8.31 10.03
N SER A 336 14.40 -9.03 11.14
CA SER A 336 15.51 -9.05 12.09
C SER A 336 16.79 -9.70 11.53
N ARG A 337 16.65 -10.70 10.67
CA ARG A 337 17.75 -11.50 10.12
C ARG A 337 18.05 -11.20 8.65
N THR A 338 17.04 -10.86 7.86
CA THR A 338 17.11 -10.62 6.42
C THR A 338 16.48 -9.27 6.09
N PRO A 339 17.07 -8.13 6.53
CA PRO A 339 16.50 -6.81 6.29
C PRO A 339 16.41 -6.51 4.80
N GLY A 340 15.33 -5.81 4.40
CA GLY A 340 15.21 -5.22 3.07
C GLY A 340 16.15 -4.03 2.91
N ALA A 341 16.37 -3.61 1.66
CA ALA A 341 17.18 -2.43 1.33
C ALA A 341 16.63 -1.73 0.08
N VAL A 342 16.73 -0.40 0.05
CA VAL A 342 16.59 0.38 -1.18
C VAL A 342 17.85 0.11 -2.04
N ARG A 343 17.64 -0.17 -3.32
CA ARG A 343 18.72 -0.53 -4.26
C ARG A 343 18.53 0.19 -5.58
N SER A 344 19.64 0.45 -6.24
CA SER A 344 19.68 0.87 -7.65
C SER A 344 19.60 -0.33 -8.58
N SER A 345 19.19 -0.08 -9.83
CA SER A 345 19.32 -1.02 -10.91
C SER A 345 20.53 -0.63 -11.78
N ALA A 346 21.53 -1.47 -11.85
CA ALA A 346 22.73 -1.18 -12.65
C ALA A 346 22.73 -1.91 -14.00
N ASP A 347 22.01 -3.03 -14.11
CA ASP A 347 22.07 -3.91 -15.28
C ASP A 347 20.88 -3.68 -16.22
N ASP A 348 21.10 -3.92 -17.52
CA ASP A 348 20.03 -4.07 -18.51
C ASP A 348 19.20 -5.33 -18.23
N GLY A 349 17.88 -5.26 -18.45
CA GLY A 349 16.99 -6.40 -18.23
C GLY A 349 17.32 -7.62 -19.13
N ALA A 350 17.86 -7.40 -20.33
CA ALA A 350 18.29 -8.48 -21.21
C ALA A 350 19.48 -9.24 -20.62
N ASP A 351 20.45 -8.54 -20.03
CA ASP A 351 21.62 -9.15 -19.38
C ASP A 351 21.21 -9.99 -18.17
N VAL A 352 20.25 -9.50 -17.39
CA VAL A 352 19.68 -10.24 -16.25
C VAL A 352 19.04 -11.54 -16.71
N VAL A 353 18.19 -11.50 -17.73
CA VAL A 353 17.54 -12.69 -18.29
C VAL A 353 18.56 -13.67 -18.87
N ALA A 354 19.62 -13.18 -19.51
CA ALA A 354 20.72 -14.02 -20.00
C ALA A 354 21.43 -14.75 -18.85
N ARG A 355 21.69 -14.07 -17.72
CA ARG A 355 22.22 -14.72 -16.49
C ARG A 355 21.30 -15.80 -15.96
N TRP A 356 19.98 -15.57 -15.91
CA TRP A 356 19.01 -16.57 -15.46
C TRP A 356 19.05 -17.86 -16.30
N LYS A 357 19.20 -17.69 -17.64
CA LYS A 357 19.34 -18.83 -18.56
C LYS A 357 20.62 -19.62 -18.31
N ALA A 358 21.75 -18.93 -18.16
CA ALA A 358 23.04 -19.57 -17.91
C ALA A 358 23.10 -20.35 -16.60
N GLN A 359 22.53 -19.75 -15.51
CA GLN A 359 22.45 -20.41 -14.20
C GLN A 359 21.58 -21.68 -14.21
N ALA A 360 20.50 -21.69 -14.99
CA ALA A 360 19.63 -22.86 -15.12
C ALA A 360 20.32 -24.01 -15.91
N GLN A 361 21.16 -23.68 -16.85
CA GLN A 361 21.96 -24.69 -17.62
C GLN A 361 23.07 -25.29 -16.76
N ALA A 362 23.65 -24.55 -15.83
CA ALA A 362 24.68 -25.04 -14.93
C ALA A 362 24.15 -25.92 -13.78
N ALA A 363 22.86 -25.89 -13.54
CA ALA A 363 22.16 -26.63 -12.46
C ALA A 363 21.49 -27.92 -12.99
N SER A 364 21.42 -28.12 -14.30
CA SER A 364 20.89 -29.33 -14.98
C SER A 364 22.02 -30.30 -15.33
#